data_19a2dd213e3673e6d964802133b82666
#
_entry.id   19a2dd213e3673e6d964802133b82666
#
_cell.length_a   1.000
_cell.length_b   1.000
_cell.length_c   1.000
_cell.angle_alpha   90.00
_cell.angle_beta   90.00
_cell.angle_gamma   90.00
#
_symmetry.space_group_name_H-M   'P 1'
#
loop_
_entity.id
_entity.type
_entity.pdbx_description
1 polymer ?
#
loop_
_entity_poly.entity_id
_entity_poly.type
_entity_poly.pdbx_seq_one_letter_code
_entity_poly.pdbx_strand_id
1 'polypeptide(L)'
;MTNYKPTLQECAMRYGTGMGLLWAFKFMLFPLGLRIPFLQLLFIVLTIGVPFLGYIFAKKFRERHCDGSITFSRAFLFTTFMYMFASLFVAVVHYIYFRYIDGGFVFEAYRSILNQFKETAGAELTTSLNQFEEAIDLLSGLTPLEMTFQLISQNMFYGMLMALSLIHISEP
;
A
#
# COMPACT_ATOMS: atom_id res chain seq x y z
N MET A 1 -17.57 -24.06 28.22
CA MET A 1 -16.63 -23.29 27.40
C MET A 1 -17.42 -22.63 26.29
N THR A 2 -17.58 -21.32 26.33
CA THR A 2 -18.31 -20.56 25.31
C THR A 2 -17.53 -20.64 24.00
N ASN A 3 -18.14 -21.27 22.98
CA ASN A 3 -17.60 -21.33 21.62
C ASN A 3 -17.63 -19.89 21.03
N TYR A 4 -16.61 -19.09 21.35
CA TYR A 4 -16.47 -17.74 20.82
C TYR A 4 -16.12 -17.82 19.33
N LYS A 5 -17.05 -17.43 18.46
CA LYS A 5 -16.79 -17.22 17.03
C LYS A 5 -16.36 -15.78 16.82
N PRO A 6 -15.13 -15.53 16.34
CA PRO A 6 -14.66 -14.16 16.11
C PRO A 6 -15.52 -13.46 15.05
N THR A 7 -15.78 -12.17 15.26
CA THR A 7 -16.51 -11.34 14.31
C THR A 7 -15.69 -11.11 13.02
N LEU A 8 -16.35 -10.70 11.94
CA LEU A 8 -15.67 -10.33 10.69
C LEU A 8 -14.60 -9.26 10.93
N GLN A 9 -14.91 -8.26 11.76
CA GLN A 9 -13.98 -7.16 12.06
C GLN A 9 -12.76 -7.64 12.84
N GLU A 10 -12.91 -8.52 13.81
CA GLU A 10 -11.78 -9.10 14.55
C GLU A 10 -10.88 -9.94 13.65
N CYS A 11 -11.47 -10.72 12.75
CA CYS A 11 -10.70 -11.44 11.74
C CYS A 11 -9.96 -10.47 10.81
N ALA A 12 -10.65 -9.44 10.30
CA ALA A 12 -10.05 -8.45 9.42
C ALA A 12 -8.91 -7.68 10.11
N MET A 13 -9.06 -7.32 11.38
CA MET A 13 -8.00 -6.69 12.18
C MET A 13 -6.78 -7.62 12.34
N ARG A 14 -7.00 -8.89 12.65
CA ARG A 14 -5.90 -9.87 12.80
C ARG A 14 -5.11 -10.05 11.51
N TYR A 15 -5.80 -10.25 10.39
CA TYR A 15 -5.15 -10.39 9.08
C TYR A 15 -4.57 -9.05 8.58
N GLY A 16 -5.25 -7.94 8.88
CA GLY A 16 -4.79 -6.59 8.57
C GLY A 16 -3.52 -6.19 9.30
N THR A 17 -3.35 -6.63 10.55
CA THR A 17 -2.09 -6.44 11.29
C THR A 17 -0.94 -7.17 10.59
N GLY A 18 -1.13 -8.41 10.16
CA GLY A 18 -0.13 -9.15 9.38
C GLY A 18 0.22 -8.46 8.05
N MET A 19 -0.79 -7.98 7.34
CA MET A 19 -0.62 -7.20 6.11
C MET A 19 0.10 -5.87 6.39
N GLY A 20 -0.26 -5.18 7.46
CA GLY A 20 0.34 -3.90 7.86
C GLY A 20 1.82 -4.03 8.23
N LEU A 21 2.21 -5.13 8.89
CA LEU A 21 3.62 -5.43 9.18
C LEU A 21 4.42 -5.61 7.88
N LEU A 22 3.88 -6.35 6.91
CA LEU A 22 4.51 -6.49 5.59
C LEU A 22 4.63 -5.13 4.89
N TRP A 23 3.60 -4.29 4.96
CA TRP A 23 3.63 -2.96 4.35
C TRP A 23 4.62 -2.03 5.04
N ALA A 24 4.71 -2.07 6.37
CA ALA A 24 5.71 -1.32 7.12
C ALA A 24 7.14 -1.74 6.72
N PHE A 25 7.40 -3.05 6.66
CA PHE A 25 8.68 -3.57 6.19
C PHE A 25 8.96 -3.15 4.74
N LYS A 26 8.00 -3.32 3.83
CA LYS A 26 8.12 -2.90 2.44
C LYS A 26 8.40 -1.40 2.32
N PHE A 27 7.71 -0.57 3.11
CA PHE A 27 7.94 0.87 3.09
C PHE A 27 9.36 1.25 3.50
N MET A 28 9.96 0.55 4.46
CA MET A 28 11.38 0.79 4.83
C MET A 28 12.34 0.53 3.68
N LEU A 29 12.01 -0.40 2.78
CA LEU A 29 12.84 -0.67 1.59
C LEU A 29 12.75 0.44 0.54
N PHE A 30 11.65 1.20 0.51
CA PHE A 30 11.40 2.22 -0.50
C PHE A 30 12.45 3.33 -0.51
N PRO A 31 12.70 4.08 0.58
CA PRO A 31 13.72 5.13 0.59
C PRO A 31 15.14 4.57 0.45
N LEU A 32 15.40 3.38 0.97
CA LEU A 32 16.68 2.71 0.79
C LEU A 32 16.91 2.29 -0.66
N GLY A 33 15.83 1.88 -1.33
CA GLY A 33 15.85 1.50 -2.75
C GLY A 33 16.20 2.65 -3.69
N LEU A 34 15.93 3.89 -3.31
CA LEU A 34 16.37 5.07 -4.07
C LEU A 34 17.89 5.22 -4.13
N ARG A 35 18.62 4.59 -3.19
CA ARG A 35 20.08 4.54 -3.16
C ARG A 35 20.66 3.22 -3.64
N ILE A 36 19.95 2.12 -3.43
CA ILE A 36 20.41 0.76 -3.68
C ILE A 36 19.42 0.05 -4.61
N PRO A 37 19.73 -0.08 -5.92
CA PRO A 37 18.79 -0.64 -6.92
C PRO A 37 18.25 -2.02 -6.59
N PHE A 38 19.02 -2.86 -5.89
CA PHE A 38 18.57 -4.18 -5.45
C PHE A 38 17.38 -4.10 -4.46
N LEU A 39 17.41 -3.14 -3.53
CA LEU A 39 16.31 -2.93 -2.58
C LEU A 39 15.07 -2.38 -3.28
N GLN A 40 15.25 -1.58 -4.32
CA GLN A 40 14.14 -1.12 -5.16
C GLN A 40 13.47 -2.30 -5.88
N LEU A 41 14.25 -3.22 -6.42
CA LEU A 41 13.71 -4.44 -7.03
C LEU A 41 12.92 -5.26 -6.00
N LEU A 42 13.47 -5.44 -4.80
CA LEU A 42 12.79 -6.15 -3.71
C LEU A 42 11.47 -5.46 -3.31
N PHE A 43 11.47 -4.13 -3.23
CA PHE A 43 10.25 -3.35 -2.98
C PHE A 43 9.18 -3.61 -4.05
N ILE A 44 9.55 -3.64 -5.33
CA ILE A 44 8.64 -3.91 -6.45
C ILE A 44 8.07 -5.34 -6.35
N VAL A 45 8.93 -6.34 -6.12
CA VAL A 45 8.49 -7.74 -5.97
C VAL A 45 7.52 -7.90 -4.81
N LEU A 46 7.79 -7.30 -3.65
CA LEU A 46 6.87 -7.32 -2.51
C LEU A 46 5.57 -6.58 -2.80
N THR A 47 5.63 -5.50 -3.58
CA THR A 47 4.42 -4.75 -3.98
C THR A 47 3.51 -5.60 -4.86
N ILE A 48 4.07 -6.34 -5.82
CA ILE A 48 3.33 -7.31 -6.64
C ILE A 48 2.79 -8.46 -5.79
N GLY A 49 3.50 -8.84 -4.73
CA GLY A 49 3.06 -9.89 -3.79
C GLY A 49 1.85 -9.51 -2.92
N VAL A 50 1.57 -8.22 -2.71
CA VAL A 50 0.46 -7.75 -1.85
C VAL A 50 -0.92 -8.29 -2.28
N PRO A 51 -1.34 -8.22 -3.55
CA PRO A 51 -2.61 -8.80 -4.01
C PRO A 51 -2.71 -10.31 -3.72
N PHE A 52 -1.64 -11.06 -3.96
CA PHE A 52 -1.61 -12.49 -3.70
C PHE A 52 -1.77 -12.81 -2.22
N LEU A 53 -1.13 -12.04 -1.34
CA LEU A 53 -1.30 -12.19 0.10
C LEU A 53 -2.73 -11.85 0.53
N GLY A 54 -3.32 -10.80 -0.05
CA GLY A 54 -4.72 -10.44 0.16
C GLY A 54 -5.67 -11.59 -0.21
N TYR A 55 -5.44 -12.22 -1.36
CA TYR A 55 -6.19 -13.40 -1.79
C TYR A 55 -6.04 -14.57 -0.81
N ILE A 56 -4.81 -14.88 -0.39
CA ILE A 56 -4.55 -15.96 0.58
C ILE A 56 -5.28 -15.70 1.90
N PHE A 57 -5.32 -14.46 2.38
CA PHE A 57 -6.02 -14.11 3.61
C PHE A 57 -7.54 -14.19 3.46
N ALA A 58 -8.09 -13.74 2.33
CA ALA A 58 -9.51 -13.87 2.03
C ALA A 58 -9.94 -15.35 1.93
N LYS A 59 -9.13 -16.17 1.25
CA LYS A 59 -9.33 -17.63 1.17
C LYS A 59 -9.30 -18.27 2.56
N LYS A 60 -8.29 -17.96 3.38
CA LYS A 60 -8.20 -18.48 4.76
C LYS A 60 -9.38 -18.05 5.63
N PHE A 61 -9.87 -16.82 5.47
CA PHE A 61 -11.06 -16.35 6.17
C PHE A 61 -12.30 -17.15 5.77
N ARG A 62 -12.50 -17.38 4.46
CA ARG A 62 -13.59 -18.21 3.93
C ARG A 62 -13.56 -19.62 4.49
N GLU A 63 -12.41 -20.28 4.47
CA GLU A 63 -12.26 -21.67 4.89
C GLU A 63 -12.37 -21.84 6.40
N ARG A 64 -11.84 -20.91 7.21
CA ARG A 64 -11.77 -21.06 8.66
C ARG A 64 -12.95 -20.48 9.42
N HIS A 65 -13.63 -19.50 8.86
CA HIS A 65 -14.65 -18.72 9.56
C HIS A 65 -16.02 -18.66 8.85
N CYS A 66 -16.13 -19.23 7.64
CA CYS A 66 -17.33 -19.21 6.82
C CYS A 66 -17.70 -20.59 6.26
N ASP A 67 -17.21 -21.68 6.86
CA ASP A 67 -17.54 -23.05 6.49
C ASP A 67 -17.35 -23.36 4.97
N GLY A 68 -16.33 -22.70 4.36
CA GLY A 68 -15.97 -22.87 2.95
C GLY A 68 -16.77 -22.04 1.94
N SER A 69 -17.85 -21.40 2.37
CA SER A 69 -18.68 -20.54 1.51
C SER A 69 -18.76 -19.11 2.07
N ILE A 70 -18.72 -18.12 1.19
CA ILE A 70 -18.79 -16.71 1.58
C ILE A 70 -19.59 -15.93 0.54
N THR A 71 -20.46 -15.03 0.98
CA THR A 71 -21.16 -14.11 0.08
C THR A 71 -20.23 -13.00 -0.39
N PHE A 72 -20.49 -12.46 -1.58
CA PHE A 72 -19.76 -11.33 -2.17
C PHE A 72 -19.58 -10.18 -1.16
N SER A 73 -20.68 -9.70 -0.57
CA SER A 73 -20.65 -8.57 0.37
C SER A 73 -19.77 -8.84 1.58
N ARG A 74 -19.79 -10.07 2.11
CA ARG A 74 -18.98 -10.44 3.28
C ARG A 74 -17.49 -10.54 2.93
N ALA A 75 -17.15 -11.06 1.75
CA ALA A 75 -15.77 -11.09 1.27
C ALA A 75 -15.24 -9.68 1.00
N PHE A 76 -16.05 -8.82 0.38
CA PHE A 76 -15.72 -7.41 0.14
C PHE A 76 -15.47 -6.65 1.43
N LEU A 77 -16.41 -6.74 2.40
CA LEU A 77 -16.26 -6.07 3.69
C LEU A 77 -15.02 -6.57 4.46
N PHE A 78 -14.79 -7.90 4.48
CA PHE A 78 -13.61 -8.46 5.13
C PHE A 78 -12.32 -7.89 4.52
N THR A 79 -12.20 -7.93 3.20
CA THR A 79 -11.00 -7.47 2.48
C THR A 79 -10.80 -5.96 2.66
N THR A 80 -11.86 -5.17 2.54
CA THR A 80 -11.81 -3.71 2.76
C THR A 80 -11.36 -3.36 4.18
N PHE A 81 -11.94 -3.99 5.21
CA PHE A 81 -11.52 -3.76 6.60
C PHE A 81 -10.08 -4.24 6.84
N MET A 82 -9.67 -5.35 6.27
CA MET A 82 -8.30 -5.85 6.37
C MET A 82 -7.29 -4.82 5.81
N TYR A 83 -7.55 -4.27 4.62
CA TYR A 83 -6.68 -3.24 4.02
C TYR A 83 -6.74 -1.93 4.79
N MET A 84 -7.91 -1.55 5.33
CA MET A 84 -8.06 -0.39 6.20
C MET A 84 -7.18 -0.50 7.46
N PHE A 85 -7.25 -1.62 8.17
CA PHE A 85 -6.40 -1.86 9.34
C PHE A 85 -4.92 -1.90 8.98
N ALA A 86 -4.56 -2.50 7.84
CA ALA A 86 -3.19 -2.50 7.36
C ALA A 86 -2.69 -1.08 7.07
N SER A 87 -3.51 -0.23 6.43
CA SER A 87 -3.15 1.15 6.11
C SER A 87 -3.00 2.02 7.36
N LEU A 88 -3.85 1.86 8.36
CA LEU A 88 -3.73 2.56 9.65
C LEU A 88 -2.45 2.15 10.39
N PHE A 89 -2.11 0.86 10.34
CA PHE A 89 -0.88 0.38 10.97
C PHE A 89 0.37 0.98 10.32
N VAL A 90 0.44 0.97 8.99
CA VAL A 90 1.59 1.52 8.27
C VAL A 90 1.63 3.05 8.30
N ALA A 91 0.49 3.71 8.49
CA ALA A 91 0.42 5.17 8.60
C ALA A 91 1.29 5.72 9.76
N VAL A 92 1.35 5.00 10.87
CA VAL A 92 2.23 5.36 11.99
C VAL A 92 3.70 5.35 11.53
N VAL A 93 4.10 4.36 10.76
CA VAL A 93 5.46 4.25 10.22
C VAL A 93 5.74 5.36 9.20
N HIS A 94 4.79 5.68 8.32
CA HIS A 94 4.87 6.79 7.36
C HIS A 94 5.06 8.13 8.08
N TYR A 95 4.21 8.39 9.09
CA TYR A 95 4.29 9.64 9.86
C TYR A 95 5.65 9.80 10.54
N ILE A 96 6.12 8.76 11.24
CA ILE A 96 7.43 8.77 11.93
C ILE A 96 8.55 9.02 10.91
N TYR A 97 8.50 8.34 9.76
CA TYR A 97 9.50 8.50 8.71
C TYR A 97 9.54 9.93 8.17
N PHE A 98 8.44 10.45 7.67
CA PHE A 98 8.38 11.79 7.07
C PHE A 98 8.60 12.91 8.09
N ARG A 99 8.25 12.70 9.36
CA ARG A 99 8.40 13.71 10.42
C ARG A 99 9.82 13.81 10.94
N TYR A 100 10.55 12.68 11.06
CA TYR A 100 11.79 12.61 11.82
C TYR A 100 12.98 12.09 11.04
N ILE A 101 12.80 11.39 9.93
CA ILE A 101 13.87 10.66 9.24
C ILE A 101 14.12 11.20 7.85
N ASP A 102 13.08 11.47 7.05
CA ASP A 102 13.19 11.78 5.63
C ASP A 102 14.01 13.05 5.36
N GLY A 103 13.74 14.14 6.07
CA GLY A 103 14.42 15.43 5.88
C GLY A 103 14.34 15.96 4.44
N GLY A 104 13.35 15.52 3.62
CA GLY A 104 13.20 15.89 2.22
C GLY A 104 13.90 14.95 1.22
N PHE A 105 14.61 13.94 1.73
CA PHE A 105 15.44 13.04 0.90
C PHE A 105 14.66 12.38 -0.25
N VAL A 106 13.43 11.90 0.01
CA VAL A 106 12.63 11.22 -1.02
C VAL A 106 12.36 12.14 -2.21
N PHE A 107 11.95 13.36 -1.96
CA PHE A 107 11.64 14.33 -3.02
C PHE A 107 12.89 14.80 -3.77
N GLU A 108 13.99 15.02 -3.07
CA GLU A 108 15.29 15.35 -3.69
C GLU A 108 15.78 14.21 -4.60
N ALA A 109 15.65 12.96 -4.15
CA ALA A 109 16.02 11.81 -4.97
C ALA A 109 15.16 11.72 -6.25
N TYR A 110 13.85 11.95 -6.15
CA TYR A 110 12.97 11.98 -7.32
C TYR A 110 13.29 13.13 -8.28
N ARG A 111 13.57 14.33 -7.77
CA ARG A 111 14.00 15.46 -8.63
C ARG A 111 15.32 15.15 -9.35
N SER A 112 16.28 14.53 -8.66
CA SER A 112 17.54 14.13 -9.27
C SER A 112 17.34 13.13 -10.41
N ILE A 113 16.51 12.11 -10.19
CA ILE A 113 16.17 11.12 -11.23
C ILE A 113 15.44 11.81 -12.41
N LEU A 114 14.48 12.67 -12.13
CA LEU A 114 13.72 13.39 -13.14
C LEU A 114 14.63 14.27 -14.02
N ASN A 115 15.58 14.98 -13.42
CA ASN A 115 16.52 15.82 -14.15
C ASN A 115 17.40 15.00 -15.07
N GLN A 116 17.90 13.84 -14.64
CA GLN A 116 18.66 12.92 -15.50
C GLN A 116 17.83 12.44 -16.69
N PHE A 117 16.54 12.16 -16.50
CA PHE A 117 15.65 11.82 -17.61
C PHE A 117 15.40 13.00 -18.55
N LYS A 118 15.26 14.23 -18.05
CA LYS A 118 15.07 15.42 -18.87
C LYS A 118 16.27 15.71 -19.79
N GLU A 119 17.48 15.44 -19.32
CA GLU A 119 18.70 15.62 -20.13
C GLU A 119 18.76 14.69 -21.35
N THR A 120 18.13 13.53 -21.27
CA THR A 120 18.15 12.49 -22.33
C THR A 120 16.83 12.39 -23.10
N ALA A 121 15.77 13.05 -22.64
CA ALA A 121 14.43 12.95 -23.19
C ALA A 121 14.29 13.81 -24.46
N GLY A 122 13.61 13.25 -25.47
CA GLY A 122 13.16 14.03 -26.63
C GLY A 122 11.99 14.98 -26.27
N ALA A 123 11.70 15.91 -27.19
CA ALA A 123 10.66 16.93 -27.00
C ALA A 123 9.27 16.37 -26.64
N GLU A 124 8.93 15.17 -27.10
CA GLU A 124 7.63 14.52 -26.85
C GLU A 124 7.41 14.17 -25.37
N LEU A 125 8.48 13.84 -24.63
CA LEU A 125 8.40 13.47 -23.22
C LEU A 125 8.46 14.68 -22.28
N THR A 126 8.89 15.84 -22.75
CA THR A 126 9.12 17.04 -21.94
C THR A 126 7.84 17.47 -21.20
N THR A 127 6.70 17.43 -21.86
CA THR A 127 5.42 17.81 -21.23
C THR A 127 5.07 16.88 -20.06
N SER A 128 5.18 15.57 -20.24
CA SER A 128 4.91 14.60 -19.17
C SER A 128 5.90 14.73 -18.02
N LEU A 129 7.18 14.98 -18.29
CA LEU A 129 8.21 15.19 -17.27
C LEU A 129 7.96 16.47 -16.46
N ASN A 130 7.48 17.54 -17.10
CA ASN A 130 7.11 18.76 -16.40
C ASN A 130 5.89 18.57 -15.49
N GLN A 131 4.88 17.79 -15.92
CA GLN A 131 3.75 17.42 -15.06
C GLN A 131 4.20 16.59 -13.85
N PHE A 132 5.18 15.70 -14.01
CA PHE A 132 5.77 14.98 -12.90
C PHE A 132 6.50 15.91 -11.92
N GLU A 133 7.21 16.90 -12.42
CA GLU A 133 7.90 17.90 -11.59
C GLU A 133 6.89 18.69 -10.74
N GLU A 134 5.83 19.20 -11.38
CA GLU A 134 4.74 19.88 -10.67
C GLU A 134 4.12 19.00 -9.57
N ALA A 135 3.90 17.71 -9.87
CA ALA A 135 3.38 16.76 -8.88
C ALA A 135 4.35 16.55 -7.70
N ILE A 136 5.67 16.46 -7.97
CA ILE A 136 6.70 16.36 -6.92
C ILE A 136 6.70 17.63 -6.06
N ASP A 137 6.59 18.80 -6.67
CA ASP A 137 6.57 20.08 -5.97
C ASP A 137 5.35 20.21 -5.06
N LEU A 138 4.17 19.87 -5.58
CA LEU A 138 2.94 19.84 -4.78
C LEU A 138 3.05 18.88 -3.58
N LEU A 139 3.55 17.67 -3.80
CA LEU A 139 3.69 16.69 -2.73
C LEU A 139 4.78 17.09 -1.72
N SER A 140 5.87 17.70 -2.16
CA SER A 140 6.94 18.15 -1.28
C SER A 140 6.53 19.32 -0.37
N GLY A 141 5.49 20.07 -0.75
CA GLY A 141 4.88 21.11 0.07
C GLY A 141 3.96 20.60 1.19
N LEU A 142 3.60 19.31 1.18
CA LEU A 142 2.73 18.73 2.20
C LEU A 142 3.45 18.57 3.54
N THR A 143 2.74 18.81 4.62
CA THR A 143 3.21 18.45 5.96
C THR A 143 3.30 16.92 6.12
N PRO A 144 4.12 16.39 7.04
CA PRO A 144 4.20 14.95 7.32
C PRO A 144 2.85 14.30 7.62
N LEU A 145 1.94 15.05 8.24
CA LEU A 145 0.58 14.58 8.53
C LEU A 145 -0.26 14.46 7.26
N GLU A 146 -0.27 15.49 6.43
CA GLU A 146 -0.98 15.51 5.15
C GLU A 146 -0.46 14.41 4.21
N MET A 147 0.87 14.23 4.14
CA MET A 147 1.49 13.14 3.40
C MET A 147 1.01 11.77 3.90
N THR A 148 0.93 11.59 5.22
CA THR A 148 0.43 10.35 5.81
C THR A 148 -1.03 10.10 5.44
N PHE A 149 -1.89 11.12 5.51
CA PHE A 149 -3.30 11.01 5.09
C PHE A 149 -3.45 10.69 3.62
N GLN A 150 -2.64 11.30 2.76
CA GLN A 150 -2.62 11.01 1.33
C GLN A 150 -2.29 9.52 1.07
N LEU A 151 -1.28 8.99 1.75
CA LEU A 151 -0.89 7.59 1.63
C LEU A 151 -1.94 6.62 2.19
N ILE A 152 -2.61 6.97 3.30
CA ILE A 152 -3.75 6.18 3.82
C ILE A 152 -4.86 6.12 2.77
N SER A 153 -5.28 7.27 2.26
CA SER A 153 -6.37 7.37 1.28
C SER A 153 -6.06 6.55 0.03
N GLN A 154 -4.83 6.64 -0.45
CA GLN A 154 -4.35 5.89 -1.61
C GLN A 154 -4.34 4.38 -1.35
N ASN A 155 -3.82 3.94 -0.19
CA ASN A 155 -3.82 2.53 0.21
C ASN A 155 -5.23 1.98 0.38
N MET A 156 -6.16 2.75 0.96
CA MET A 156 -7.57 2.35 1.09
C MET A 156 -8.25 2.23 -0.28
N PHE A 157 -8.02 3.19 -1.17
CA PHE A 157 -8.56 3.16 -2.53
C PHE A 157 -8.07 1.91 -3.29
N TYR A 158 -6.77 1.65 -3.30
CA TYR A 158 -6.23 0.43 -3.90
C TYR A 158 -6.74 -0.85 -3.22
N GLY A 159 -6.90 -0.81 -1.90
CA GLY A 159 -7.48 -1.93 -1.14
C GLY A 159 -8.91 -2.26 -1.57
N MET A 160 -9.75 -1.25 -1.81
CA MET A 160 -11.12 -1.43 -2.34
C MET A 160 -11.11 -1.99 -3.76
N LEU A 161 -10.25 -1.48 -4.64
CA LEU A 161 -10.11 -2.01 -6.00
C LEU A 161 -9.66 -3.48 -5.98
N MET A 162 -8.70 -3.82 -5.12
CA MET A 162 -8.26 -5.21 -4.93
C MET A 162 -9.36 -6.10 -4.36
N ALA A 163 -10.18 -5.59 -3.43
CA ALA A 163 -11.31 -6.32 -2.90
C ALA A 163 -12.31 -6.70 -4.01
N LEU A 164 -12.61 -5.78 -4.92
CA LEU A 164 -13.47 -6.05 -6.08
C LEU A 164 -12.85 -7.09 -7.02
N SER A 165 -11.56 -6.97 -7.33
CA SER A 165 -10.86 -7.89 -8.23
C SER A 165 -10.77 -9.31 -7.67
N LEU A 166 -10.48 -9.46 -6.37
CA LEU A 166 -10.32 -10.76 -5.70
C LEU A 166 -11.62 -11.54 -5.64
N ILE A 167 -12.76 -10.86 -5.58
CA ILE A 167 -14.08 -11.51 -5.51
C ILE A 167 -14.48 -12.07 -6.88
N HIS A 168 -14.15 -11.38 -7.95
CA HIS A 168 -14.43 -11.86 -9.32
C HIS A 168 -13.68 -13.15 -9.67
N ILE A 169 -12.55 -13.41 -9.00
CA ILE A 169 -11.74 -14.62 -9.19
C ILE A 169 -12.24 -15.78 -8.29
N SER A 170 -13.01 -15.48 -7.24
CA SER A 170 -13.45 -16.47 -6.25
C SER A 170 -14.86 -17.00 -6.44
N GLU A 171 -15.60 -16.52 -7.42
CA GLU A 171 -16.89 -17.13 -7.84
C GLU A 171 -16.61 -18.40 -8.65
N PRO A 172 -17.29 -19.53 -8.31
CA PRO A 172 -17.17 -20.78 -9.05
C PRO A 172 -17.73 -20.71 -10.44
#